data_33dc55007082564d1bcfabe76b1fe9ef
#
_entry.id   33dc55007082564d1bcfabe76b1fe9ef
#
_cell.length_a   1.000
_cell.length_b   1.000
_cell.length_c   1.000
_cell.angle_alpha   90.00
_cell.angle_beta   90.00
_cell.angle_gamma   90.00
#
_symmetry.space_group_name_H-M   'P 1'
#
loop_
_entity.id
_entity.type
_entity.pdbx_description
1 polymer ?
#
loop_
_entity_poly.entity_id
_entity_poly.type
_entity_poly.pdbx_seq_one_letter_code
_entity_poly.pdbx_strand_id
1 'polypeptide(L)'
;MKYVNPCNTVEFYVGEITGTTPQTVKIYTDLNTSVDIEVREGNKWYSYVLPKDKGLCMIEGDSVKKVLVKANISYEPRYITPFTYGKIIPSSTVEASFKGSNLNITDIKGIFQDCSGLTSLDLSGWDTSNVTDMIYMFEWCTSLTSLDLSKWDTSKVTNMSGMFNGCSGLTSLDVSSFNTSMVTNMCSMFGNCSGLTSLDVSSFNTSMVTHMDYMFGRCISLTSLDVSSFNTSNVTNMGSMFAYCSNLTYLDVSNFDTSNVTDMGYMFKGCSGLTSLDLSGWDTSNVSYISYMFKGCSGLTFLDLSGWNTSNVSYISNMFNDCTSLTSLDLSGWNTSNVTDMYSMFKGCTSLTSIRMVGCEKPTIDKIKAQLTKDNITGVTIVTE
;
A
#
# COMPACT_ATOMS: atom_id res chain seq x y z
N MET A 1 -2.75 53.17 13.24
CA MET A 1 -3.26 51.87 12.80
C MET A 1 -2.58 50.79 13.63
N LYS A 2 -3.33 50.11 14.50
CA LYS A 2 -2.77 48.94 15.22
C LYS A 2 -2.70 47.80 14.22
N TYR A 3 -1.49 47.42 13.86
CA TYR A 3 -1.27 46.19 13.10
C TYR A 3 -1.71 45.01 13.98
N VAL A 4 -2.85 44.44 13.65
CA VAL A 4 -3.26 43.16 14.26
C VAL A 4 -2.28 42.11 13.66
N ASN A 5 -1.42 41.61 14.50
CA ASN A 5 -0.50 40.52 14.13
C ASN A 5 -1.35 39.35 13.65
N PRO A 6 -1.09 38.81 12.45
CA PRO A 6 -1.76 37.59 12.01
C PRO A 6 -1.26 36.45 12.90
N CYS A 7 -2.10 36.05 13.84
CA CYS A 7 -1.77 35.00 14.78
C CYS A 7 -2.04 33.64 14.10
N ASN A 8 -1.01 32.85 13.87
CA ASN A 8 -1.17 31.43 13.68
C ASN A 8 -1.55 30.85 15.05
N THR A 9 -2.71 30.28 15.15
CA THR A 9 -3.20 29.72 16.39
C THR A 9 -3.41 28.22 16.20
N VAL A 10 -2.90 27.45 17.13
CA VAL A 10 -3.22 26.04 17.29
C VAL A 10 -4.26 25.93 18.40
N GLU A 11 -5.43 25.42 18.08
CA GLU A 11 -6.45 25.06 19.05
C GLU A 11 -6.47 23.53 19.16
N PHE A 12 -6.52 23.01 20.36
CA PHE A 12 -6.61 21.59 20.58
C PHE A 12 -7.62 21.26 21.69
N TYR A 13 -8.39 20.20 21.46
CA TYR A 13 -9.36 19.69 22.42
C TYR A 13 -8.73 18.55 23.19
N VAL A 14 -8.72 18.68 24.48
CA VAL A 14 -8.31 17.64 25.43
C VAL A 14 -9.54 16.86 25.84
N GLY A 15 -9.49 15.53 25.69
CA GLY A 15 -10.55 14.64 26.14
C GLY A 15 -10.61 14.50 27.65
N GLU A 16 -11.23 13.44 28.14
CA GLU A 16 -11.33 13.15 29.55
C GLU A 16 -9.95 12.97 30.19
N ILE A 17 -9.70 13.64 31.30
CA ILE A 17 -8.52 13.47 32.14
C ILE A 17 -8.94 12.69 33.39
N THR A 18 -8.41 11.48 33.53
CA THR A 18 -8.63 10.64 34.69
C THR A 18 -7.49 10.87 35.69
N GLY A 19 -7.83 11.46 36.88
CA GLY A 19 -6.85 11.72 37.92
C GLY A 19 -6.71 13.22 38.25
N THR A 20 -5.93 13.53 39.29
CA THR A 20 -5.69 14.89 39.79
C THR A 20 -4.38 15.50 39.29
N THR A 21 -3.53 14.69 38.62
CA THR A 21 -2.25 15.16 38.10
C THR A 21 -2.45 15.87 36.76
N PRO A 22 -1.97 17.11 36.61
CA PRO A 22 -2.01 17.82 35.37
C PRO A 22 -1.27 17.03 34.27
N GLN A 23 -1.79 17.07 33.07
CA GLN A 23 -1.12 16.50 31.91
C GLN A 23 -0.39 17.60 31.11
N THR A 24 0.62 17.25 30.38
CA THR A 24 1.37 18.21 29.56
C THR A 24 1.07 17.95 28.11
N VAL A 25 0.66 18.98 27.37
CA VAL A 25 0.62 18.99 25.90
C VAL A 25 1.82 19.80 25.41
N LYS A 26 2.64 19.22 24.58
CA LYS A 26 3.81 19.88 23.99
C LYS A 26 3.50 20.36 22.60
N ILE A 27 3.80 21.62 22.32
CA ILE A 27 3.71 22.20 20.98
C ILE A 27 5.12 22.52 20.52
N TYR A 28 5.56 21.83 19.47
CA TYR A 28 6.87 22.05 18.88
C TYR A 28 6.76 23.06 17.74
N THR A 29 7.59 24.08 17.80
CA THR A 29 7.68 25.14 16.79
C THR A 29 8.93 25.04 15.93
N ASP A 30 9.87 24.21 16.33
CA ASP A 30 11.03 23.72 15.58
C ASP A 30 11.53 22.39 16.18
N LEU A 31 12.58 21.82 15.57
CA LEU A 31 13.09 20.49 15.92
C LEU A 31 13.56 20.34 17.38
N ASN A 32 13.92 21.44 18.02
CA ASN A 32 14.58 21.43 19.33
C ASN A 32 13.86 22.23 20.39
N THR A 33 12.75 22.89 20.03
CA THR A 33 12.07 23.81 20.92
C THR A 33 10.59 23.47 21.02
N SER A 34 10.15 23.04 22.20
CA SER A 34 8.73 22.87 22.52
C SER A 34 8.27 23.87 23.54
N VAL A 35 6.98 24.15 23.53
CA VAL A 35 6.28 24.83 24.59
C VAL A 35 5.38 23.85 25.30
N ASP A 36 5.53 23.73 26.59
CA ASP A 36 4.75 22.85 27.45
C ASP A 36 3.50 23.57 27.91
N ILE A 37 2.33 23.03 27.58
CA ILE A 37 1.03 23.54 28.04
C ILE A 37 0.48 22.59 29.08
N GLU A 38 0.40 23.05 30.31
CA GLU A 38 -0.20 22.29 31.40
C GLU A 38 -1.72 22.27 31.24
N VAL A 39 -2.31 21.10 31.11
CA VAL A 39 -3.75 20.90 30.99
C VAL A 39 -4.27 20.23 32.26
N ARG A 40 -5.17 20.92 32.96
CA ARG A 40 -5.72 20.50 34.27
C ARG A 40 -7.15 19.99 34.16
N GLU A 41 -7.86 20.39 33.10
CA GLU A 41 -9.26 20.06 32.88
C GLU A 41 -9.44 19.31 31.58
N GLY A 42 -10.08 18.16 31.62
CA GLY A 42 -10.52 17.45 30.46
C GLY A 42 -11.78 18.02 29.82
N ASN A 43 -12.15 17.48 28.65
CA ASN A 43 -13.32 17.90 27.88
C ASN A 43 -13.34 19.41 27.56
N LYS A 44 -12.18 19.99 27.27
CA LYS A 44 -11.99 21.41 27.07
C LYS A 44 -11.07 21.74 25.90
N TRP A 45 -11.33 22.87 25.25
CA TRP A 45 -10.46 23.47 24.25
C TRP A 45 -9.36 24.30 24.87
N TYR A 46 -8.17 24.17 24.38
CA TYR A 46 -7.00 24.99 24.69
C TYR A 46 -6.51 25.64 23.42
N SER A 47 -5.83 26.79 23.55
CA SER A 47 -5.25 27.48 22.39
C SER A 47 -3.83 27.94 22.67
N TYR A 48 -2.99 27.92 21.65
CA TYR A 48 -1.64 28.45 21.68
C TYR A 48 -1.38 29.28 20.43
N VAL A 49 -0.86 30.49 20.62
CA VAL A 49 -0.47 31.38 19.51
C VAL A 49 0.98 31.10 19.15
N LEU A 50 1.21 30.63 17.95
CA LEU A 50 2.56 30.38 17.45
C LEU A 50 3.34 31.70 17.31
N PRO A 51 4.63 31.73 17.67
CA PRO A 51 5.50 32.89 17.44
C PRO A 51 5.49 33.35 15.98
N LYS A 52 5.71 34.65 15.75
CA LYS A 52 5.55 35.29 14.43
C LYS A 52 6.32 34.61 13.31
N ASP A 53 7.50 34.07 13.60
CA ASP A 53 8.42 33.49 12.64
C ASP A 53 8.54 31.96 12.77
N LYS A 54 7.61 31.33 13.49
CA LYS A 54 7.59 29.89 13.74
C LYS A 54 6.33 29.24 13.17
N GLY A 55 6.47 28.05 12.62
CA GLY A 55 5.38 27.18 12.20
C GLY A 55 5.05 26.15 13.28
N LEU A 56 3.96 25.42 13.11
CA LEU A 56 3.71 24.22 13.87
C LEU A 56 4.54 23.06 13.29
N CYS A 57 5.37 22.43 14.13
CA CYS A 57 6.10 21.24 13.75
C CYS A 57 5.40 19.97 14.24
N MET A 58 4.97 19.96 15.50
CA MET A 58 4.33 18.79 16.10
C MET A 58 3.51 19.18 17.33
N ILE A 59 2.49 18.37 17.66
CA ILE A 59 1.77 18.39 18.94
C ILE A 59 1.90 17.01 19.56
N GLU A 60 2.30 16.96 20.82
CA GLU A 60 2.34 15.73 21.63
C GLU A 60 1.40 15.83 22.82
N GLY A 61 0.67 14.78 23.11
CA GLY A 61 -0.19 14.65 24.28
C GLY A 61 -1.28 13.60 24.09
N ASP A 62 -1.26 12.55 24.88
CA ASP A 62 -2.14 11.38 24.72
C ASP A 62 -3.64 11.71 24.90
N SER A 63 -3.94 12.79 25.61
CA SER A 63 -5.30 13.26 25.85
C SER A 63 -5.86 14.17 24.75
N VAL A 64 -5.04 14.60 23.79
CA VAL A 64 -5.50 15.43 22.67
C VAL A 64 -6.37 14.62 21.73
N LYS A 65 -7.61 15.07 21.47
CA LYS A 65 -8.60 14.39 20.63
C LYS A 65 -8.93 15.15 19.36
N LYS A 66 -8.80 16.49 19.36
CA LYS A 66 -9.07 17.34 18.20
C LYS A 66 -7.99 18.40 18.08
N VAL A 67 -7.59 18.72 16.87
CA VAL A 67 -6.61 19.76 16.55
C VAL A 67 -7.17 20.65 15.44
N LEU A 68 -7.15 21.95 15.65
CA LEU A 68 -7.48 22.97 14.66
C LEU A 68 -6.26 23.88 14.49
N VAL A 69 -5.72 23.95 13.29
CA VAL A 69 -4.65 24.89 12.95
C VAL A 69 -5.26 26.02 12.12
N LYS A 70 -5.22 27.23 12.66
CA LYS A 70 -5.74 28.45 12.00
C LYS A 70 -4.57 29.33 11.59
N ALA A 71 -4.46 29.64 10.31
CA ALA A 71 -3.54 30.63 9.79
C ALA A 71 -4.31 31.81 9.19
N ASN A 72 -3.76 33.01 9.29
CA ASN A 72 -4.33 34.17 8.61
C ASN A 72 -3.84 34.22 7.16
N ILE A 73 -4.79 34.36 6.21
CA ILE A 73 -4.64 34.20 4.76
C ILE A 73 -3.69 35.25 4.11
N SER A 74 -3.21 36.24 4.83
CA SER A 74 -2.52 37.42 4.25
C SER A 74 -1.00 37.41 4.32
N TYR A 75 -0.34 36.32 4.68
CA TYR A 75 1.12 36.26 4.80
C TYR A 75 1.78 35.12 4.03
N GLU A 76 3.07 35.32 3.69
CA GLU A 76 3.89 34.38 2.94
C GLU A 76 3.81 32.94 3.46
N PRO A 77 3.86 31.95 2.56
CA PRO A 77 3.72 30.54 2.93
C PRO A 77 4.76 30.17 3.99
N ARG A 78 4.30 29.59 5.09
CA ARG A 78 5.17 29.06 6.13
C ARG A 78 5.35 27.58 5.92
N TYR A 79 6.61 27.15 6.03
CA TYR A 79 6.99 25.75 5.91
C TYR A 79 6.60 25.00 7.19
N ILE A 80 5.83 23.92 7.05
CA ILE A 80 5.89 22.83 8.01
C ILE A 80 7.10 22.03 7.59
N THR A 81 8.12 22.00 8.42
CA THR A 81 9.22 21.03 8.32
C THR A 81 8.98 19.98 9.40
N PRO A 82 8.25 18.91 9.09
CA PRO A 82 8.15 17.81 10.04
C PRO A 82 9.54 17.23 10.27
N PHE A 83 9.75 16.69 11.45
CA PHE A 83 10.88 15.81 11.70
C PHE A 83 10.92 14.74 10.62
N THR A 84 12.06 14.36 10.14
CA THR A 84 12.26 13.14 9.37
C THR A 84 11.57 11.99 10.14
N TYR A 85 10.37 11.55 9.65
CA TYR A 85 9.47 10.59 10.30
C TYR A 85 8.75 11.08 11.58
N GLY A 86 8.21 12.30 11.60
CA GLY A 86 7.51 12.83 12.78
C GLY A 86 6.03 13.13 12.54
N LYS A 87 5.16 12.57 13.39
CA LYS A 87 3.72 12.88 13.42
C LYS A 87 3.49 14.34 13.79
N ILE A 88 2.65 15.04 13.01
CA ILE A 88 2.27 16.42 13.34
C ILE A 88 1.25 16.48 14.49
N ILE A 89 0.48 15.42 14.68
CA ILE A 89 -0.57 15.32 15.71
C ILE A 89 -0.42 14.01 16.49
N PRO A 90 -0.89 13.99 17.76
CA PRO A 90 -0.89 12.76 18.55
C PRO A 90 -1.74 11.66 17.92
N SER A 91 -1.33 10.39 18.09
CA SER A 91 -2.12 9.23 17.64
C SER A 91 -3.50 9.14 18.27
N SER A 92 -3.70 9.78 19.44
CA SER A 92 -4.97 9.86 20.14
C SER A 92 -5.96 10.86 19.51
N THR A 93 -5.51 11.65 18.52
CA THR A 93 -6.35 12.68 17.87
C THR A 93 -7.45 11.99 17.05
N VAL A 94 -8.69 12.46 17.21
CA VAL A 94 -9.87 11.93 16.50
C VAL A 94 -10.25 12.82 15.32
N GLU A 95 -10.08 14.14 15.45
CA GLU A 95 -10.37 15.10 14.39
C GLU A 95 -9.23 16.11 14.28
N ALA A 96 -8.82 16.44 13.06
CA ALA A 96 -7.87 17.49 12.77
C ALA A 96 -8.30 18.32 11.56
N SER A 97 -8.08 19.63 11.61
CA SER A 97 -8.34 20.54 10.50
C SER A 97 -7.19 21.53 10.34
N PHE A 98 -6.73 21.65 9.12
CA PHE A 98 -5.71 22.61 8.69
C PHE A 98 -6.31 23.64 7.71
N LYS A 99 -7.64 23.77 7.70
CA LYS A 99 -8.38 24.65 6.81
C LYS A 99 -7.89 26.10 6.94
N GLY A 100 -7.59 26.72 5.81
CA GLY A 100 -7.13 28.12 5.74
C GLY A 100 -5.73 28.33 6.33
N SER A 101 -4.97 27.26 6.58
CA SER A 101 -3.61 27.37 7.12
C SER A 101 -2.59 27.86 6.08
N ASN A 102 -2.92 27.81 4.79
CA ASN A 102 -2.08 28.23 3.65
C ASN A 102 -0.62 27.80 3.83
N LEU A 103 -0.43 26.51 4.16
CA LEU A 103 0.85 25.95 4.52
C LEU A 103 1.56 25.48 3.24
N ASN A 104 2.69 26.08 2.91
CA ASN A 104 3.60 25.57 1.91
C ASN A 104 4.40 24.42 2.54
N ILE A 105 4.16 23.21 2.06
CA ILE A 105 4.64 21.98 2.66
C ILE A 105 5.65 21.35 1.71
N THR A 106 6.81 20.98 2.21
CA THR A 106 7.87 20.37 1.41
C THR A 106 8.16 18.92 1.78
N ASP A 107 7.94 18.54 3.04
CA ASP A 107 8.14 17.17 3.53
C ASP A 107 6.95 16.76 4.39
N ILE A 108 6.28 15.70 3.99
CA ILE A 108 5.07 15.17 4.65
C ILE A 108 5.16 13.66 4.92
N LYS A 109 6.38 13.13 4.94
CA LYS A 109 6.63 11.71 5.24
C LYS A 109 6.09 11.34 6.60
N GLY A 110 5.17 10.37 6.64
CA GLY A 110 4.63 9.81 7.87
C GLY A 110 3.90 10.81 8.78
N ILE A 111 3.51 11.98 8.26
CA ILE A 111 2.99 13.09 9.08
C ILE A 111 1.74 12.72 9.90
N PHE A 112 0.91 11.78 9.39
CA PHE A 112 -0.24 11.20 10.10
C PHE A 112 -0.08 9.70 10.36
N GLN A 113 1.11 9.16 10.20
CA GLN A 113 1.38 7.74 10.41
C GLN A 113 0.86 7.27 11.78
N ASP A 114 0.22 6.09 11.85
CA ASP A 114 -0.39 5.51 13.06
C ASP A 114 -1.41 6.41 13.78
N CYS A 115 -1.99 7.41 13.14
CA CYS A 115 -3.11 8.17 13.69
C CYS A 115 -4.40 7.32 13.62
N SER A 116 -4.37 6.18 14.29
CA SER A 116 -5.42 5.14 14.19
C SER A 116 -6.79 5.58 14.72
N GLY A 117 -6.85 6.59 15.58
CA GLY A 117 -8.08 7.17 16.09
C GLY A 117 -8.68 8.27 15.19
N LEU A 118 -7.97 8.69 14.14
CA LEU A 118 -8.36 9.81 13.30
C LEU A 118 -9.54 9.43 12.40
N THR A 119 -10.69 10.07 12.61
CA THR A 119 -11.93 9.82 11.85
C THR A 119 -12.21 10.91 10.83
N SER A 120 -11.69 12.13 11.06
CA SER A 120 -11.89 13.30 10.19
C SER A 120 -10.62 14.11 10.08
N LEU A 121 -10.27 14.48 8.84
CA LEU A 121 -9.08 15.26 8.53
C LEU A 121 -9.37 16.23 7.39
N ASP A 122 -9.23 17.53 7.66
CA ASP A 122 -9.39 18.59 6.66
C ASP A 122 -8.02 19.19 6.31
N LEU A 123 -7.58 18.94 5.09
CA LEU A 123 -6.30 19.40 4.52
C LEU A 123 -6.49 20.50 3.47
N SER A 124 -7.67 21.09 3.36
CA SER A 124 -8.02 22.05 2.30
C SER A 124 -7.17 23.32 2.30
N GLY A 125 -6.39 23.56 3.36
CA GLY A 125 -5.43 24.67 3.46
C GLY A 125 -4.00 24.34 3.00
N TRP A 126 -3.74 23.13 2.53
CA TRP A 126 -2.39 22.71 2.19
C TRP A 126 -2.04 23.02 0.73
N ASP A 127 -0.89 23.65 0.51
CA ASP A 127 -0.25 23.76 -0.79
C ASP A 127 0.82 22.66 -0.89
N THR A 128 0.53 21.64 -1.71
CA THR A 128 1.41 20.48 -1.91
C THR A 128 2.32 20.61 -3.14
N SER A 129 2.28 21.73 -3.84
CA SER A 129 3.01 21.96 -5.10
C SER A 129 4.54 21.81 -5.02
N ASN A 130 5.10 21.79 -3.81
CA ASN A 130 6.52 21.58 -3.57
C ASN A 130 6.85 20.25 -2.87
N VAL A 131 5.85 19.39 -2.67
CA VAL A 131 6.07 18.07 -2.08
C VAL A 131 6.69 17.13 -3.10
N THR A 132 7.77 16.47 -2.71
CA THR A 132 8.48 15.47 -3.53
C THR A 132 8.33 14.05 -3.01
N ASP A 133 7.86 13.89 -1.76
CA ASP A 133 7.82 12.59 -1.09
C ASP A 133 6.61 12.51 -0.14
N MET A 134 5.78 11.47 -0.33
CA MET A 134 4.56 11.21 0.45
C MET A 134 4.59 9.85 1.16
N ILE A 135 5.80 9.31 1.42
CA ILE A 135 5.98 8.02 2.07
C ILE A 135 5.20 7.97 3.39
N TYR A 136 4.40 6.89 3.58
CA TYR A 136 3.70 6.56 4.84
C TYR A 136 2.79 7.65 5.39
N MET A 137 2.39 8.64 4.58
CA MET A 137 1.71 9.83 5.07
C MET A 137 0.48 9.55 5.93
N PHE A 138 -0.37 8.61 5.50
CA PHE A 138 -1.57 8.18 6.22
C PHE A 138 -1.49 6.71 6.68
N GLU A 139 -0.29 6.16 6.74
CA GLU A 139 -0.11 4.75 7.11
C GLU A 139 -0.75 4.47 8.47
N TRP A 140 -1.56 3.39 8.52
CA TRP A 140 -2.32 2.96 9.70
C TRP A 140 -3.31 4.00 10.29
N CYS A 141 -3.83 4.91 9.46
CA CYS A 141 -5.01 5.72 9.81
C CYS A 141 -6.29 4.86 9.73
N THR A 142 -6.42 3.88 10.59
CA THR A 142 -7.41 2.81 10.49
C THR A 142 -8.86 3.24 10.65
N SER A 143 -9.12 4.37 11.33
CA SER A 143 -10.47 4.91 11.55
C SER A 143 -10.90 5.96 10.53
N LEU A 144 -10.00 6.35 9.62
CA LEU A 144 -10.31 7.35 8.59
C LEU A 144 -11.27 6.77 7.57
N THR A 145 -12.45 7.39 7.42
CA THR A 145 -13.52 6.88 6.53
C THR A 145 -13.62 7.62 5.22
N SER A 146 -13.09 8.83 5.16
CA SER A 146 -13.05 9.66 3.95
C SER A 146 -11.88 10.63 4.01
N LEU A 147 -11.40 11.06 2.83
CA LEU A 147 -10.30 12.01 2.70
C LEU A 147 -10.48 12.78 1.39
N ASP A 148 -10.50 14.12 1.48
CA ASP A 148 -10.55 14.98 0.29
C ASP A 148 -9.13 15.44 -0.09
N LEU A 149 -8.65 14.94 -1.23
CA LEU A 149 -7.35 15.24 -1.81
C LEU A 149 -7.47 15.96 -3.16
N SER A 150 -8.67 16.40 -3.52
CA SER A 150 -8.99 16.94 -4.87
C SER A 150 -8.18 18.18 -5.26
N LYS A 151 -7.62 18.90 -4.28
CA LYS A 151 -6.83 20.12 -4.51
C LYS A 151 -5.32 19.88 -4.48
N TRP A 152 -4.88 18.64 -4.31
CA TRP A 152 -3.47 18.35 -4.19
C TRP A 152 -2.77 18.38 -5.53
N ASP A 153 -1.65 19.10 -5.60
CA ASP A 153 -0.68 19.02 -6.67
C ASP A 153 0.40 18.00 -6.31
N THR A 154 0.40 16.87 -7.01
CA THR A 154 1.38 15.79 -6.82
C THR A 154 2.40 15.72 -7.95
N SER A 155 2.47 16.75 -8.80
CA SER A 155 3.29 16.76 -10.02
C SER A 155 4.80 16.61 -9.80
N LYS A 156 5.28 16.92 -8.58
CA LYS A 156 6.69 16.77 -8.20
C LYS A 156 6.98 15.54 -7.34
N VAL A 157 5.93 14.77 -6.99
CA VAL A 157 6.09 13.62 -6.10
C VAL A 157 6.78 12.48 -6.84
N THR A 158 7.86 11.97 -6.24
CA THR A 158 8.63 10.85 -6.78
C THR A 158 8.41 9.54 -6.02
N ASN A 159 7.87 9.62 -4.80
CA ASN A 159 7.66 8.44 -3.95
C ASN A 159 6.34 8.53 -3.20
N MET A 160 5.47 7.52 -3.41
CA MET A 160 4.17 7.37 -2.75
C MET A 160 4.07 6.06 -1.96
N SER A 161 5.22 5.44 -1.62
CA SER A 161 5.19 4.14 -0.93
C SER A 161 4.48 4.22 0.41
N GLY A 162 3.59 3.25 0.66
CA GLY A 162 2.82 3.12 1.88
C GLY A 162 1.89 4.28 2.21
N MET A 163 1.62 5.20 1.26
CA MET A 163 0.89 6.46 1.55
C MET A 163 -0.43 6.22 2.28
N PHE A 164 -1.20 5.20 1.88
CA PHE A 164 -2.47 4.82 2.50
C PHE A 164 -2.43 3.42 3.13
N ASN A 165 -1.23 2.84 3.30
CA ASN A 165 -1.11 1.49 3.84
C ASN A 165 -1.82 1.38 5.19
N GLY A 166 -2.72 0.41 5.34
CA GLY A 166 -3.47 0.19 6.58
C GLY A 166 -4.64 1.14 6.83
N CYS A 167 -5.04 1.98 5.85
CA CYS A 167 -6.26 2.80 5.95
C CYS A 167 -7.51 1.92 5.81
N SER A 168 -7.72 1.02 6.74
CA SER A 168 -8.78 0.00 6.68
C SER A 168 -10.20 0.54 6.81
N GLY A 169 -10.37 1.75 7.32
CA GLY A 169 -11.67 2.43 7.43
C GLY A 169 -12.15 3.08 6.14
N LEU A 170 -11.26 3.34 5.16
CA LEU A 170 -11.64 3.92 3.87
C LEU A 170 -12.46 2.90 3.07
N THR A 171 -13.66 3.28 2.67
CA THR A 171 -14.53 2.46 1.80
C THR A 171 -14.42 2.86 0.33
N SER A 172 -14.02 4.10 0.07
CA SER A 172 -13.66 4.65 -1.23
C SER A 172 -12.58 5.73 -1.06
N LEU A 173 -11.81 5.99 -2.10
CA LEU A 173 -10.81 7.06 -2.11
C LEU A 173 -10.70 7.61 -3.53
N ASP A 174 -10.89 8.93 -3.68
CA ASP A 174 -10.69 9.62 -4.96
C ASP A 174 -9.23 10.06 -5.09
N VAL A 175 -8.54 9.46 -6.06
CA VAL A 175 -7.16 9.77 -6.43
C VAL A 175 -7.04 10.29 -7.87
N SER A 176 -8.16 10.68 -8.49
CA SER A 176 -8.22 11.12 -9.88
C SER A 176 -7.42 12.40 -10.15
N SER A 177 -7.20 13.23 -9.12
CA SER A 177 -6.36 14.44 -9.19
C SER A 177 -4.86 14.16 -9.18
N PHE A 178 -4.43 12.92 -8.85
CA PHE A 178 -3.01 12.63 -8.68
C PHE A 178 -2.28 12.61 -10.03
N ASN A 179 -1.27 13.45 -10.16
CA ASN A 179 -0.27 13.35 -11.21
C ASN A 179 0.87 12.43 -10.73
N THR A 180 0.93 11.24 -11.28
CA THR A 180 1.93 10.23 -10.88
C THR A 180 3.09 10.10 -11.87
N SER A 181 3.22 11.02 -12.84
CA SER A 181 4.18 10.93 -13.94
C SER A 181 5.65 10.92 -13.51
N MET A 182 5.96 11.41 -12.31
CA MET A 182 7.31 11.42 -11.73
C MET A 182 7.52 10.32 -10.68
N VAL A 183 6.48 9.56 -10.35
CA VAL A 183 6.54 8.56 -9.27
C VAL A 183 7.33 7.35 -9.71
N THR A 184 8.34 6.99 -8.92
CA THR A 184 9.20 5.82 -9.15
C THR A 184 8.89 4.66 -8.19
N ASN A 185 8.24 4.92 -7.06
CA ASN A 185 7.94 3.92 -6.04
C ASN A 185 6.49 4.04 -5.56
N MET A 186 5.70 2.96 -5.77
CA MET A 186 4.32 2.79 -5.31
C MET A 186 4.17 1.56 -4.39
N CYS A 187 5.28 1.05 -3.83
CA CYS A 187 5.25 -0.09 -2.90
C CYS A 187 4.21 0.14 -1.80
N SER A 188 3.34 -0.83 -1.56
CA SER A 188 2.34 -0.81 -0.47
C SER A 188 1.39 0.41 -0.46
N MET A 189 1.26 1.19 -1.56
CA MET A 189 0.52 2.47 -1.55
C MET A 189 -0.89 2.33 -0.99
N PHE A 190 -1.61 1.27 -1.35
CA PHE A 190 -2.95 0.93 -0.86
C PHE A 190 -2.95 -0.39 -0.07
N GLY A 191 -1.79 -0.89 0.33
CA GLY A 191 -1.68 -2.14 1.11
C GLY A 191 -2.57 -2.08 2.35
N ASN A 192 -3.17 -3.21 2.73
CA ASN A 192 -4.03 -3.31 3.92
C ASN A 192 -5.26 -2.34 3.95
N CYS A 193 -5.63 -1.72 2.83
CA CYS A 193 -6.87 -0.94 2.71
C CYS A 193 -8.07 -1.89 2.63
N SER A 194 -8.29 -2.64 3.69
CA SER A 194 -9.25 -3.75 3.71
C SER A 194 -10.72 -3.33 3.59
N GLY A 195 -11.03 -2.05 3.82
CA GLY A 195 -12.37 -1.48 3.67
C GLY A 195 -12.71 -1.03 2.26
N LEU A 196 -11.71 -0.81 1.37
CA LEU A 196 -11.96 -0.34 0.02
C LEU A 196 -12.77 -1.34 -0.79
N THR A 197 -13.94 -0.90 -1.26
CA THR A 197 -14.82 -1.71 -2.12
C THR A 197 -14.62 -1.43 -3.60
N SER A 198 -14.12 -0.23 -3.94
CA SER A 198 -13.75 0.20 -5.28
C SER A 198 -12.58 1.19 -5.20
N LEU A 199 -11.75 1.22 -6.23
CA LEU A 199 -10.65 2.19 -6.38
C LEU A 199 -10.41 2.42 -7.88
N ASP A 200 -10.48 3.67 -8.31
CA ASP A 200 -10.16 4.06 -9.68
C ASP A 200 -8.71 4.58 -9.75
N VAL A 201 -7.87 3.86 -10.47
CA VAL A 201 -6.47 4.18 -10.72
C VAL A 201 -6.19 4.45 -12.21
N SER A 202 -7.23 4.66 -13.01
CA SER A 202 -7.12 4.87 -14.46
C SER A 202 -6.31 6.12 -14.85
N SER A 203 -6.25 7.11 -13.94
CA SER A 203 -5.44 8.34 -14.12
C SER A 203 -3.95 8.14 -13.87
N PHE A 204 -3.53 6.99 -13.30
CA PHE A 204 -2.14 6.80 -12.92
C PHE A 204 -1.24 6.59 -14.14
N ASN A 205 -0.22 7.43 -14.25
CA ASN A 205 0.92 7.20 -15.14
C ASN A 205 2.01 6.44 -14.38
N THR A 206 2.20 5.18 -14.72
CA THR A 206 3.16 4.30 -14.03
C THR A 206 4.46 4.08 -14.80
N SER A 207 4.67 4.85 -15.88
CA SER A 207 5.82 4.64 -16.80
C SER A 207 7.20 4.78 -16.16
N MET A 208 7.30 5.48 -15.02
CA MET A 208 8.56 5.64 -14.27
C MET A 208 8.67 4.71 -13.06
N VAL A 209 7.61 3.93 -12.75
CA VAL A 209 7.54 3.11 -11.54
C VAL A 209 8.42 1.90 -11.67
N THR A 210 9.26 1.66 -10.66
CA THR A 210 10.16 0.50 -10.56
C THR A 210 9.73 -0.51 -9.48
N HIS A 211 8.93 -0.08 -8.49
CA HIS A 211 8.46 -0.91 -7.39
C HIS A 211 6.95 -0.79 -7.22
N MET A 212 6.24 -1.91 -7.33
CA MET A 212 4.79 -2.04 -7.13
C MET A 212 4.46 -3.16 -6.11
N ASP A 213 5.47 -3.62 -5.38
CA ASP A 213 5.28 -4.69 -4.43
C ASP A 213 4.24 -4.32 -3.36
N TYR A 214 3.34 -5.26 -3.08
CA TYR A 214 2.26 -5.11 -2.10
C TYR A 214 1.30 -3.92 -2.35
N MET A 215 1.31 -3.30 -3.56
CA MET A 215 0.55 -2.07 -3.84
C MET A 215 -0.93 -2.15 -3.46
N PHE A 216 -1.58 -3.28 -3.73
CA PHE A 216 -2.97 -3.57 -3.37
C PHE A 216 -3.09 -4.76 -2.40
N GLY A 217 -1.98 -5.20 -1.80
CA GLY A 217 -1.98 -6.34 -0.90
C GLY A 217 -2.99 -6.18 0.24
N ARG A 218 -3.81 -7.21 0.50
CA ARG A 218 -4.87 -7.21 1.51
C ARG A 218 -6.00 -6.19 1.32
N CYS A 219 -6.24 -5.72 0.11
CA CYS A 219 -7.49 -5.02 -0.25
C CYS A 219 -8.63 -6.05 -0.37
N ILE A 220 -8.99 -6.66 0.75
CA ILE A 220 -9.87 -7.82 0.81
C ILE A 220 -11.31 -7.56 0.35
N SER A 221 -11.77 -6.30 0.41
CA SER A 221 -13.12 -5.91 0.02
C SER A 221 -13.24 -5.49 -1.45
N LEU A 222 -12.12 -5.33 -2.18
CA LEU A 222 -12.17 -5.00 -3.61
C LEU A 222 -12.80 -6.16 -4.38
N THR A 223 -13.84 -5.86 -5.16
CA THR A 223 -14.53 -6.82 -6.03
C THR A 223 -14.06 -6.75 -7.48
N SER A 224 -13.54 -5.60 -7.89
CA SER A 224 -12.95 -5.34 -9.19
C SER A 224 -11.82 -4.31 -9.07
N LEU A 225 -10.85 -4.38 -9.95
CA LEU A 225 -9.76 -3.40 -10.06
C LEU A 225 -9.31 -3.35 -11.52
N ASP A 226 -9.37 -2.16 -12.13
CA ASP A 226 -8.88 -1.94 -13.50
C ASP A 226 -7.45 -1.39 -13.43
N VAL A 227 -6.51 -2.18 -13.96
CA VAL A 227 -5.08 -1.84 -14.08
C VAL A 227 -4.64 -1.79 -15.55
N SER A 228 -5.59 -1.67 -16.48
CA SER A 228 -5.32 -1.64 -17.92
C SER A 228 -4.48 -0.43 -18.36
N SER A 229 -4.49 0.67 -17.58
CA SER A 229 -3.66 1.86 -17.82
C SER A 229 -2.19 1.69 -17.36
N PHE A 230 -1.87 0.63 -16.62
CA PHE A 230 -0.52 0.50 -16.03
C PHE A 230 0.52 0.16 -17.10
N ASN A 231 1.55 0.98 -17.19
CA ASN A 231 2.79 0.65 -17.89
C ASN A 231 3.78 0.06 -16.87
N THR A 232 4.09 -1.21 -17.01
CA THR A 232 4.94 -1.96 -16.08
C THR A 232 6.35 -2.22 -16.62
N SER A 233 6.70 -1.64 -17.78
CA SER A 233 7.97 -1.92 -18.47
C SER A 233 9.23 -1.60 -17.65
N ASN A 234 9.15 -0.74 -16.65
CA ASN A 234 10.28 -0.42 -15.77
C ASN A 234 10.19 -1.12 -14.40
N VAL A 235 9.14 -1.91 -14.15
CA VAL A 235 8.93 -2.54 -12.84
C VAL A 235 9.87 -3.73 -12.67
N THR A 236 10.59 -3.74 -11.55
CA THR A 236 11.51 -4.82 -11.18
C THR A 236 10.98 -5.72 -10.07
N ASN A 237 10.05 -5.22 -9.26
CA ASN A 237 9.45 -5.94 -8.15
C ASN A 237 7.91 -5.80 -8.16
N MET A 238 7.22 -6.94 -8.30
CA MET A 238 5.75 -7.09 -8.22
C MET A 238 5.33 -8.03 -7.08
N GLY A 239 6.23 -8.34 -6.17
CA GLY A 239 5.96 -9.28 -5.08
C GLY A 239 4.74 -8.87 -4.27
N SER A 240 3.84 -9.81 -4.00
CA SER A 240 2.62 -9.56 -3.19
C SER A 240 1.66 -8.49 -3.72
N MET A 241 1.80 -8.00 -4.96
CA MET A 241 1.04 -6.83 -5.48
C MET A 241 -0.47 -6.94 -5.23
N PHE A 242 -1.05 -8.11 -5.40
CA PHE A 242 -2.47 -8.40 -5.19
C PHE A 242 -2.72 -9.43 -4.06
N ALA A 243 -1.71 -9.70 -3.24
CA ALA A 243 -1.82 -10.74 -2.21
C ALA A 243 -3.04 -10.51 -1.31
N TYR A 244 -3.84 -11.57 -1.10
CA TYR A 244 -5.05 -11.55 -0.27
C TYR A 244 -6.17 -10.60 -0.74
N CYS A 245 -6.22 -10.23 -2.02
CA CYS A 245 -7.42 -9.61 -2.62
C CYS A 245 -8.49 -10.69 -2.83
N SER A 246 -9.04 -11.19 -1.72
CA SER A 246 -9.85 -12.42 -1.71
C SER A 246 -11.21 -12.30 -2.40
N ASN A 247 -11.75 -11.10 -2.54
CA ASN A 247 -13.04 -10.84 -3.17
C ASN A 247 -12.91 -10.44 -4.65
N LEU A 248 -11.69 -10.26 -5.19
CA LEU A 248 -11.51 -10.06 -6.63
C LEU A 248 -11.94 -11.34 -7.37
N THR A 249 -12.94 -11.21 -8.25
CA THR A 249 -13.44 -12.32 -9.09
C THR A 249 -12.82 -12.32 -10.48
N TYR A 250 -12.36 -11.16 -10.92
CA TYR A 250 -11.70 -10.94 -12.20
C TYR A 250 -10.58 -9.91 -12.04
N LEU A 251 -9.46 -10.13 -12.70
CA LEU A 251 -8.32 -9.21 -12.78
C LEU A 251 -7.63 -9.41 -14.13
N ASP A 252 -7.59 -8.36 -14.93
CA ASP A 252 -6.87 -8.37 -16.22
C ASP A 252 -5.47 -7.77 -16.02
N VAL A 253 -4.46 -8.62 -16.19
CA VAL A 253 -3.04 -8.29 -16.15
C VAL A 253 -2.32 -8.68 -17.44
N SER A 254 -3.08 -8.93 -18.50
CA SER A 254 -2.54 -9.36 -19.80
C SER A 254 -1.65 -8.30 -20.46
N ASN A 255 -1.86 -7.01 -20.12
CA ASN A 255 -1.05 -5.89 -20.61
C ASN A 255 0.27 -5.68 -19.82
N PHE A 256 0.53 -6.43 -18.75
CA PHE A 256 1.75 -6.23 -17.96
C PHE A 256 2.98 -6.66 -18.75
N ASP A 257 3.92 -5.74 -18.98
CA ASP A 257 5.27 -6.04 -19.39
C ASP A 257 6.09 -6.47 -18.17
N THR A 258 6.47 -7.74 -18.14
CA THR A 258 7.18 -8.34 -17.02
C THR A 258 8.66 -8.59 -17.30
N SER A 259 9.16 -8.11 -18.46
CA SER A 259 10.51 -8.39 -18.95
C SER A 259 11.63 -7.93 -18.00
N ASN A 260 11.40 -6.93 -17.17
CA ASN A 260 12.34 -6.44 -16.18
C ASN A 260 12.09 -6.95 -14.74
N VAL A 261 11.04 -7.76 -14.54
CA VAL A 261 10.65 -8.22 -13.18
C VAL A 261 11.57 -9.35 -12.73
N THR A 262 12.07 -9.23 -11.51
CA THR A 262 12.94 -10.24 -10.86
C THR A 262 12.24 -10.98 -9.72
N ASP A 263 11.23 -10.36 -9.09
CA ASP A 263 10.46 -10.91 -7.97
C ASP A 263 8.95 -10.81 -8.24
N MET A 264 8.28 -11.98 -8.29
CA MET A 264 6.82 -12.14 -8.38
C MET A 264 6.28 -12.98 -7.21
N GLY A 265 7.06 -13.17 -6.17
CA GLY A 265 6.65 -13.97 -5.01
C GLY A 265 5.36 -13.45 -4.39
N TYR A 266 4.47 -14.36 -3.97
CA TYR A 266 3.21 -14.03 -3.30
C TYR A 266 2.22 -13.18 -4.12
N MET A 267 2.48 -12.86 -5.40
CA MET A 267 1.75 -11.83 -6.16
C MET A 267 0.23 -11.97 -6.10
N PHE A 268 -0.29 -13.19 -6.25
CA PHE A 268 -1.72 -13.50 -6.15
C PHE A 268 -2.07 -14.37 -4.94
N LYS A 269 -1.18 -14.47 -3.95
CA LYS A 269 -1.43 -15.30 -2.78
C LYS A 269 -2.76 -14.95 -2.12
N GLY A 270 -3.63 -15.96 -1.91
CA GLY A 270 -4.90 -15.78 -1.23
C GLY A 270 -5.96 -15.05 -2.04
N CYS A 271 -5.80 -14.87 -3.35
CA CYS A 271 -6.83 -14.37 -4.26
C CYS A 271 -7.87 -15.48 -4.51
N SER A 272 -8.61 -15.84 -3.47
CA SER A 272 -9.53 -16.99 -3.48
C SER A 272 -10.74 -16.81 -4.39
N GLY A 273 -11.09 -15.56 -4.72
CA GLY A 273 -12.20 -15.23 -5.61
C GLY A 273 -11.89 -15.35 -7.09
N LEU A 274 -10.60 -15.31 -7.50
CA LEU A 274 -10.21 -15.40 -8.89
C LEU A 274 -10.50 -16.80 -9.45
N THR A 275 -11.20 -16.85 -10.59
CA THR A 275 -11.55 -18.11 -11.26
C THR A 275 -10.65 -18.38 -12.46
N SER A 276 -10.03 -17.37 -13.03
CA SER A 276 -9.09 -17.44 -14.15
C SER A 276 -8.08 -16.30 -14.10
N LEU A 277 -6.93 -16.51 -14.70
CA LEU A 277 -5.89 -15.49 -14.95
C LEU A 277 -5.26 -15.76 -16.31
N ASP A 278 -5.13 -14.72 -17.13
CA ASP A 278 -4.34 -14.79 -18.36
C ASP A 278 -2.95 -14.21 -18.11
N LEU A 279 -1.94 -15.08 -18.18
CA LEU A 279 -0.53 -14.77 -17.97
C LEU A 279 0.31 -15.12 -19.20
N SER A 280 -0.34 -15.38 -20.34
CA SER A 280 0.31 -15.86 -21.56
C SER A 280 1.31 -14.88 -22.17
N GLY A 281 1.11 -13.56 -21.93
CA GLY A 281 2.00 -12.50 -22.41
C GLY A 281 3.22 -12.22 -21.52
N TRP A 282 3.36 -12.93 -20.40
CA TRP A 282 4.39 -12.59 -19.41
C TRP A 282 5.77 -13.14 -19.79
N ASP A 283 6.78 -12.28 -19.84
CA ASP A 283 8.18 -12.67 -19.94
C ASP A 283 8.75 -12.90 -18.52
N THR A 284 9.07 -14.14 -18.22
CA THR A 284 9.64 -14.53 -16.91
C THR A 284 11.14 -14.81 -16.95
N SER A 285 11.81 -14.43 -18.04
CA SER A 285 13.23 -14.75 -18.27
C SER A 285 14.18 -14.17 -17.21
N ASN A 286 13.81 -13.05 -16.57
CA ASN A 286 14.58 -12.42 -15.51
C ASN A 286 14.09 -12.78 -14.11
N VAL A 287 12.99 -13.54 -13.97
CA VAL A 287 12.39 -13.86 -12.67
C VAL A 287 13.18 -14.94 -11.96
N SER A 288 13.56 -14.66 -10.71
CA SER A 288 14.28 -15.60 -9.84
C SER A 288 13.44 -16.16 -8.70
N TYR A 289 12.37 -15.44 -8.28
CA TYR A 289 11.56 -15.76 -7.13
C TYR A 289 10.07 -15.73 -7.47
N ILE A 290 9.39 -16.88 -7.36
CA ILE A 290 7.94 -17.05 -7.59
C ILE A 290 7.27 -17.88 -6.50
N SER A 291 7.92 -18.02 -5.32
CA SER A 291 7.35 -18.78 -4.21
C SER A 291 6.01 -18.18 -3.76
N TYR A 292 5.07 -19.04 -3.38
CA TYR A 292 3.74 -18.66 -2.87
C TYR A 292 2.85 -17.90 -3.85
N MET A 293 3.23 -17.77 -5.14
CA MET A 293 2.59 -16.84 -6.08
C MET A 293 1.08 -17.05 -6.19
N PHE A 294 0.62 -18.29 -6.26
CA PHE A 294 -0.80 -18.65 -6.31
C PHE A 294 -1.29 -19.38 -5.06
N LYS A 295 -0.51 -19.36 -3.97
CA LYS A 295 -0.94 -20.05 -2.76
C LYS A 295 -2.31 -19.58 -2.29
N GLY A 296 -3.25 -20.51 -2.10
CA GLY A 296 -4.61 -20.22 -1.64
C GLY A 296 -5.51 -19.56 -2.69
N CYS A 297 -5.15 -19.60 -3.97
CA CYS A 297 -6.06 -19.25 -5.07
C CYS A 297 -7.07 -20.37 -5.29
N SER A 298 -7.94 -20.55 -4.30
CA SER A 298 -8.85 -21.70 -4.25
C SER A 298 -9.96 -21.68 -5.31
N GLY A 299 -10.18 -20.53 -5.97
CA GLY A 299 -11.16 -20.37 -7.06
C GLY A 299 -10.61 -20.74 -8.44
N LEU A 300 -9.28 -20.75 -8.64
CA LEU A 300 -8.68 -21.06 -9.94
C LEU A 300 -8.92 -22.53 -10.33
N THR A 301 -9.42 -22.75 -11.54
CA THR A 301 -9.73 -24.10 -12.06
C THR A 301 -8.67 -24.60 -13.07
N PHE A 302 -8.07 -23.67 -13.79
CA PHE A 302 -7.03 -23.94 -14.78
C PHE A 302 -6.00 -22.79 -14.74
N LEU A 303 -4.74 -23.12 -15.03
CA LEU A 303 -3.67 -22.13 -15.18
C LEU A 303 -2.72 -22.59 -16.28
N ASP A 304 -2.50 -21.71 -17.27
CA ASP A 304 -1.52 -21.91 -18.34
C ASP A 304 -0.26 -21.09 -18.06
N LEU A 305 0.83 -21.78 -17.82
CA LEU A 305 2.16 -21.22 -17.58
C LEU A 305 3.18 -21.74 -18.61
N SER A 306 2.70 -22.26 -19.75
CA SER A 306 3.54 -22.88 -20.79
C SER A 306 4.50 -21.89 -21.46
N GLY A 307 4.15 -20.57 -21.45
CA GLY A 307 5.02 -19.51 -21.98
C GLY A 307 6.16 -19.09 -21.05
N TRP A 308 6.19 -19.59 -19.81
CA TRP A 308 7.14 -19.11 -18.82
C TRP A 308 8.54 -19.71 -18.98
N ASN A 309 9.55 -18.83 -19.06
CA ASN A 309 10.94 -19.23 -18.97
C ASN A 309 11.36 -19.33 -17.51
N THR A 310 11.46 -20.54 -16.98
CA THR A 310 11.80 -20.80 -15.59
C THR A 310 13.30 -21.11 -15.36
N SER A 311 14.15 -20.90 -16.36
CA SER A 311 15.57 -21.25 -16.28
C SER A 311 16.35 -20.48 -15.20
N ASN A 312 15.91 -19.28 -14.84
CA ASN A 312 16.51 -18.45 -13.79
C ASN A 312 15.84 -18.61 -12.42
N VAL A 313 14.73 -19.36 -12.35
CA VAL A 313 13.96 -19.50 -11.11
C VAL A 313 14.66 -20.42 -10.13
N SER A 314 14.90 -19.91 -8.91
CA SER A 314 15.54 -20.66 -7.83
C SER A 314 14.55 -21.11 -6.76
N TYR A 315 13.46 -20.39 -6.54
CA TYR A 315 12.50 -20.63 -5.45
C TYR A 315 11.07 -20.66 -5.98
N ILE A 316 10.41 -21.82 -5.86
CA ILE A 316 9.01 -22.05 -6.25
C ILE A 316 8.20 -22.74 -5.14
N SER A 317 8.66 -22.66 -3.89
CA SER A 317 7.98 -23.30 -2.77
C SER A 317 6.56 -22.77 -2.58
N ASN A 318 5.63 -23.67 -2.25
CA ASN A 318 4.21 -23.34 -1.98
C ASN A 318 3.48 -22.65 -3.14
N MET A 319 3.99 -22.71 -4.38
CA MET A 319 3.47 -21.91 -5.51
C MET A 319 1.98 -22.13 -5.75
N PHE A 320 1.50 -23.37 -5.69
CA PHE A 320 0.10 -23.75 -5.87
C PHE A 320 -0.53 -24.32 -4.58
N ASN A 321 0.13 -24.15 -3.44
CA ASN A 321 -0.37 -24.69 -2.18
C ASN A 321 -1.79 -24.19 -1.90
N ASP A 322 -2.71 -25.10 -1.53
CA ASP A 322 -4.13 -24.82 -1.27
C ASP A 322 -4.93 -24.26 -2.47
N CYS A 323 -4.49 -24.49 -3.73
CA CYS A 323 -5.31 -24.28 -4.93
C CYS A 323 -6.31 -25.42 -5.08
N THR A 324 -7.34 -25.42 -4.23
CA THR A 324 -8.24 -26.57 -4.02
C THR A 324 -9.11 -26.89 -5.24
N SER A 325 -9.46 -25.91 -6.09
CA SER A 325 -10.29 -26.07 -7.29
C SER A 325 -9.45 -26.32 -8.56
N LEU A 326 -8.12 -26.25 -8.50
CA LEU A 326 -7.27 -26.40 -9.67
C LEU A 326 -7.34 -27.83 -10.19
N THR A 327 -7.92 -28.01 -11.39
CA THR A 327 -8.11 -29.32 -12.03
C THR A 327 -6.99 -29.65 -12.99
N SER A 328 -6.46 -28.63 -13.66
CA SER A 328 -5.38 -28.80 -14.65
C SER A 328 -4.40 -27.63 -14.64
N LEU A 329 -3.14 -27.94 -15.01
CA LEU A 329 -2.03 -27.00 -15.01
C LEU A 329 -1.16 -27.28 -16.23
N ASP A 330 -0.81 -26.24 -16.99
CA ASP A 330 0.17 -26.36 -18.08
C ASP A 330 1.51 -25.77 -17.66
N LEU A 331 2.52 -26.64 -17.55
CA LEU A 331 3.92 -26.33 -17.22
C LEU A 331 4.84 -26.69 -18.40
N SER A 332 4.30 -26.75 -19.61
CA SER A 332 5.09 -27.10 -20.79
C SER A 332 6.28 -26.14 -20.97
N GLY A 333 7.43 -26.66 -21.33
CA GLY A 333 8.66 -25.86 -21.47
C GLY A 333 9.39 -25.48 -20.18
N TRP A 334 8.85 -25.82 -19.01
CA TRP A 334 9.53 -25.51 -17.75
C TRP A 334 10.88 -26.20 -17.61
N ASN A 335 11.84 -25.47 -17.03
CA ASN A 335 13.15 -25.94 -16.64
C ASN A 335 13.37 -25.72 -15.14
N THR A 336 13.51 -26.80 -14.38
CA THR A 336 13.71 -26.73 -12.92
C THR A 336 15.16 -27.01 -12.52
N SER A 337 16.13 -26.89 -13.44
CA SER A 337 17.54 -27.20 -13.15
C SER A 337 18.12 -26.33 -12.03
N ASN A 338 17.76 -25.04 -11.98
CA ASN A 338 18.20 -24.07 -10.99
C ASN A 338 17.30 -24.02 -9.75
N VAL A 339 16.19 -24.75 -9.72
CA VAL A 339 15.28 -24.76 -8.55
C VAL A 339 15.89 -25.50 -7.40
N THR A 340 16.11 -24.78 -6.29
CA THR A 340 16.67 -25.29 -5.04
C THR A 340 15.59 -25.56 -3.98
N ASP A 341 14.44 -24.88 -4.05
CA ASP A 341 13.32 -25.06 -3.13
C ASP A 341 11.99 -25.19 -3.87
N MET A 342 11.33 -26.34 -3.69
CA MET A 342 10.02 -26.69 -4.28
C MET A 342 9.04 -27.17 -3.18
N TYR A 343 9.35 -26.93 -1.89
CA TYR A 343 8.60 -27.46 -0.77
C TYR A 343 7.11 -27.13 -0.86
N SER A 344 6.24 -28.13 -0.63
CA SER A 344 4.78 -27.98 -0.59
C SER A 344 4.16 -27.31 -1.81
N MET A 345 4.77 -27.43 -2.99
CA MET A 345 4.33 -26.74 -4.22
C MET A 345 2.88 -27.06 -4.58
N PHE A 346 2.43 -28.30 -4.41
CA PHE A 346 1.09 -28.79 -4.75
C PHE A 346 0.25 -29.18 -3.52
N LYS A 347 0.75 -28.99 -2.32
CA LYS A 347 0.03 -29.38 -1.10
C LYS A 347 -1.36 -28.74 -1.08
N GLY A 348 -2.42 -29.55 -0.90
CA GLY A 348 -3.79 -29.06 -0.87
C GLY A 348 -4.45 -28.87 -2.25
N CYS A 349 -3.77 -29.19 -3.36
CA CYS A 349 -4.38 -29.22 -4.71
C CYS A 349 -5.26 -30.46 -4.89
N THR A 350 -6.34 -30.55 -4.13
CA THR A 350 -7.16 -31.79 -4.01
C THR A 350 -7.95 -32.14 -5.26
N SER A 351 -8.17 -31.18 -6.16
CA SER A 351 -8.89 -31.38 -7.42
C SER A 351 -7.96 -31.61 -8.64
N LEU A 352 -6.63 -31.58 -8.44
CA LEU A 352 -5.69 -31.66 -9.54
C LEU A 352 -5.66 -33.04 -10.16
N THR A 353 -6.02 -33.13 -11.44
CA THR A 353 -6.10 -34.41 -12.21
C THR A 353 -5.08 -34.48 -13.34
N SER A 354 -4.59 -33.35 -13.84
CA SER A 354 -3.64 -33.36 -14.95
C SER A 354 -2.63 -32.21 -14.87
N ILE A 355 -1.39 -32.51 -15.24
CA ILE A 355 -0.34 -31.52 -15.50
C ILE A 355 0.23 -31.79 -16.89
N ARG A 356 0.21 -30.78 -17.75
CA ARG A 356 0.85 -30.82 -19.06
C ARG A 356 2.29 -30.34 -18.94
N MET A 357 3.23 -31.09 -19.51
CA MET A 357 4.68 -30.85 -19.41
C MET A 357 5.37 -31.14 -20.74
N VAL A 358 4.75 -30.73 -21.86
CA VAL A 358 5.32 -30.92 -23.22
C VAL A 358 6.59 -30.08 -23.36
N GLY A 359 7.63 -30.66 -23.94
CA GLY A 359 8.92 -29.99 -24.10
C GLY A 359 9.77 -29.89 -22.84
N CYS A 360 9.31 -30.39 -21.68
CA CYS A 360 10.12 -30.44 -20.47
C CYS A 360 11.14 -31.57 -20.55
N GLU A 361 12.34 -31.32 -20.05
CA GLU A 361 13.35 -32.36 -19.88
C GLU A 361 12.97 -33.35 -18.76
N LYS A 362 13.44 -34.61 -18.92
CA LYS A 362 13.16 -35.68 -17.95
C LYS A 362 13.48 -35.33 -16.50
N PRO A 363 14.60 -34.66 -16.14
CA PRO A 363 14.88 -34.27 -14.76
C PRO A 363 13.81 -33.33 -14.15
N THR A 364 13.24 -32.40 -14.95
CA THR A 364 12.14 -31.51 -14.51
C THR A 364 10.88 -32.32 -14.24
N ILE A 365 10.51 -33.24 -15.15
CA ILE A 365 9.34 -34.12 -15.01
C ILE A 365 9.49 -34.95 -13.72
N ASP A 366 10.67 -35.56 -13.51
CA ASP A 366 10.95 -36.41 -12.35
C ASP A 366 10.86 -35.59 -11.03
N LYS A 367 11.37 -34.35 -11.00
CA LYS A 367 11.25 -33.45 -9.83
C LYS A 367 9.77 -33.13 -9.52
N ILE A 368 8.96 -32.81 -10.53
CA ILE A 368 7.53 -32.52 -10.33
C ILE A 368 6.77 -33.76 -9.80
N LYS A 369 7.01 -34.94 -10.39
CA LYS A 369 6.43 -36.21 -9.90
C LYS A 369 6.81 -36.51 -8.45
N ALA A 370 8.07 -36.32 -8.11
CA ALA A 370 8.56 -36.50 -6.74
C ALA A 370 7.89 -35.51 -5.75
N GLN A 371 7.67 -34.27 -6.18
CA GLN A 371 7.02 -33.28 -5.34
C GLN A 371 5.52 -33.58 -5.14
N LEU A 372 4.80 -34.01 -6.17
CA LEU A 372 3.41 -34.48 -6.05
C LEU A 372 3.30 -35.61 -4.98
N THR A 373 4.23 -36.57 -5.04
CA THR A 373 4.27 -37.66 -4.06
C THR A 373 4.53 -37.14 -2.63
N LYS A 374 5.49 -36.23 -2.45
CA LYS A 374 5.78 -35.59 -1.14
C LYS A 374 4.59 -34.80 -0.57
N ASP A 375 3.82 -34.18 -1.46
CA ASP A 375 2.65 -33.37 -1.09
C ASP A 375 1.37 -34.23 -0.91
N ASN A 376 1.47 -35.56 -1.07
CA ASN A 376 0.36 -36.53 -1.02
C ASN A 376 -0.74 -36.25 -2.07
N ILE A 377 -0.37 -35.73 -3.23
CA ILE A 377 -1.26 -35.54 -4.38
C ILE A 377 -1.14 -36.76 -5.30
N THR A 378 -2.23 -37.51 -5.45
CA THR A 378 -2.27 -38.77 -6.20
C THR A 378 -3.27 -38.70 -7.33
N GLY A 379 -3.13 -39.60 -8.32
CA GLY A 379 -4.07 -39.69 -9.45
C GLY A 379 -3.86 -38.62 -10.52
N VAL A 380 -2.79 -37.85 -10.45
CA VAL A 380 -2.46 -36.82 -11.45
C VAL A 380 -1.83 -37.45 -12.70
N THR A 381 -2.42 -37.19 -13.85
CA THR A 381 -1.86 -37.57 -15.15
C THR A 381 -0.83 -36.51 -15.59
N ILE A 382 0.39 -36.97 -15.90
CA ILE A 382 1.42 -36.11 -16.52
C ILE A 382 1.43 -36.34 -18.02
N VAL A 383 1.08 -35.30 -18.80
CA VAL A 383 1.03 -35.30 -20.25
C VAL A 383 2.31 -34.71 -20.80
N THR A 384 3.07 -35.49 -21.58
CA THR A 384 4.40 -35.09 -22.12
C THR A 384 4.46 -35.03 -23.64
N GLU A 385 3.36 -35.36 -24.30
CA GLU A 385 3.25 -35.41 -25.78
C GLU A 385 2.00 -34.67 -26.26
#